data_f7ecade6cd7061939d3ba68b15aeb1dc
#
_entry.id   f7ecade6cd7061939d3ba68b15aeb1dc
#
_cell.length_a   1.000
_cell.length_b   1.000
_cell.length_c   1.000
_cell.angle_alpha   90.00
_cell.angle_beta   90.00
_cell.angle_gamma   90.00
#
_symmetry.space_group_name_H-M   'P 1'
#
loop_
_entity.id
_entity.type
_entity.pdbx_description
1 polymer ?
#
loop_
_entity_poly.entity_id
_entity_poly.type
_entity_poly.pdbx_seq_one_letter_code
_entity_poly.pdbx_strand_id
1 'polypeptide(L)'
;MQLFLPSMENNICLQSPLKYQLLKWVGNKQRYANEIISLFPSDFNVYFEPFLGSGAVLAALAPMNGLGTDNFPPLIEIWKTLKNRPEELKEWYKNRWDILNNGDKIGNYE
;
A
#
# COMPACT_ATOMS: atom_id res chain seq x y z
N MET A 1 -10.50 -9.15 -5.92
CA MET A 1 -10.18 -9.02 -4.49
C MET A 1 -10.23 -7.59 -4.06
N GLN A 2 -10.72 -7.34 -2.87
CA GLN A 2 -11.03 -6.00 -2.38
C GLN A 2 -10.35 -5.72 -1.05
N LEU A 3 -9.80 -4.52 -0.89
CA LEU A 3 -9.31 -3.98 0.35
C LEU A 3 -10.13 -2.73 0.69
N PHE A 4 -10.92 -2.79 1.77
CA PHE A 4 -11.69 -1.68 2.27
C PHE A 4 -10.95 -1.00 3.44
N LEU A 5 -10.75 0.32 3.35
CA LEU A 5 -10.19 1.13 4.43
C LEU A 5 -11.33 1.73 5.25
N PRO A 6 -11.30 1.59 6.60
CA PRO A 6 -12.32 2.20 7.44
C PRO A 6 -12.27 3.73 7.34
N SER A 7 -13.42 4.35 7.51
CA SER A 7 -13.52 5.80 7.63
C SER A 7 -12.68 6.29 8.81
N MET A 8 -11.76 7.18 8.56
CA MET A 8 -11.15 7.98 9.61
C MET A 8 -12.03 9.20 9.84
N GLU A 9 -12.51 9.36 11.07
CA GLU A 9 -13.32 10.53 11.43
C GLU A 9 -12.54 11.83 11.19
N ASN A 10 -13.12 12.67 10.37
CA ASN A 10 -12.91 14.13 10.27
C ASN A 10 -11.47 14.65 10.40
N ASN A 11 -10.61 14.32 9.46
CA ASN A 11 -9.57 15.26 9.05
C ASN A 11 -9.06 14.77 7.68
N ILE A 12 -9.30 15.57 6.65
CA ILE A 12 -8.54 15.45 5.40
C ILE A 12 -7.11 15.88 5.76
N CYS A 13 -6.38 14.99 6.37
CA CYS A 13 -4.96 15.16 6.51
C CYS A 13 -4.38 14.82 5.14
N LEU A 14 -4.08 15.84 4.35
CA LEU A 14 -3.21 15.72 3.20
C LEU A 14 -1.83 15.34 3.76
N GLN A 15 -1.66 14.08 4.07
CA GLN A 15 -0.35 13.60 4.43
C GLN A 15 0.53 13.72 3.19
N SER A 16 1.72 14.24 3.40
CA SER A 16 2.76 14.19 2.38
C SER A 16 2.89 12.75 1.89
N PRO A 17 3.09 12.52 0.59
CA PRO A 17 3.34 11.18 0.08
C PRO A 17 4.42 10.54 0.94
N LEU A 18 4.23 9.30 1.28
CA LEU A 18 5.24 8.55 2.01
C LEU A 18 6.58 8.70 1.29
N LYS A 19 7.59 9.15 2.00
CA LYS A 19 8.94 9.35 1.46
C LYS A 19 9.50 8.06 0.85
N TYR A 20 9.04 6.93 1.36
CA TYR A 20 9.45 5.59 0.91
C TYR A 20 8.22 4.78 0.55
N GLN A 21 8.36 3.97 -0.50
CA GLN A 21 7.31 3.03 -0.90
C GLN A 21 7.21 1.90 0.13
N LEU A 22 5.98 1.55 0.51
CA LEU A 22 5.74 0.35 1.33
C LEU A 22 6.04 -0.93 0.55
N LEU A 23 5.69 -0.93 -0.73
CA LEU A 23 5.93 -2.04 -1.64
C LEU A 23 6.59 -1.52 -2.92
N LYS A 24 7.66 -2.17 -3.32
CA LYS A 24 8.20 -1.99 -4.68
C LYS A 24 7.36 -2.82 -5.63
N TRP A 25 6.62 -2.15 -6.48
CA TRP A 25 5.73 -2.79 -7.45
C TRP A 25 5.87 -2.16 -8.82
N VAL A 26 5.77 -3.01 -9.86
CA VAL A 26 5.91 -2.56 -11.25
C VAL A 26 4.80 -1.56 -11.58
N GLY A 27 5.16 -0.44 -12.19
CA GLY A 27 4.21 0.59 -12.61
C GLY A 27 3.61 1.41 -11.46
N ASN A 28 4.23 1.43 -10.28
CA ASN A 28 3.72 2.22 -9.16
C ASN A 28 3.68 3.71 -9.50
N LYS A 29 2.73 4.43 -8.86
CA LYS A 29 2.47 5.86 -9.09
C LYS A 29 3.02 6.77 -7.98
N GLN A 30 3.92 6.26 -7.13
CA GLN A 30 4.48 7.01 -6.00
C GLN A 30 5.02 8.38 -6.42
N ARG A 31 5.75 8.41 -7.53
CA ARG A 31 6.36 9.64 -8.05
C ARG A 31 5.33 10.69 -8.48
N TYR A 32 4.16 10.26 -8.94
CA TYR A 32 3.12 11.12 -9.50
C TYR A 32 1.89 11.25 -8.61
N ALA A 33 1.90 10.65 -7.43
CA ALA A 33 0.71 10.57 -6.58
C ALA A 33 0.12 11.95 -6.27
N ASN A 34 0.93 12.93 -5.90
CA ASN A 34 0.45 14.28 -5.63
C ASN A 34 -0.13 14.98 -6.87
N GLU A 35 0.51 14.82 -8.02
CA GLU A 35 0.03 15.39 -9.28
C GLU A 35 -1.32 14.78 -9.67
N ILE A 36 -1.47 13.48 -9.54
CA ILE A 36 -2.73 12.78 -9.78
C ILE A 36 -3.82 13.30 -8.84
N ILE A 37 -3.53 13.39 -7.55
CA ILE A 37 -4.49 13.87 -6.53
C ILE A 37 -4.91 15.31 -6.81
N SER A 38 -4.03 16.16 -7.31
CA SER A 38 -4.34 17.55 -7.64
C SER A 38 -5.42 17.69 -8.71
N LEU A 39 -5.64 16.65 -9.51
CA LEU A 39 -6.67 16.60 -10.55
C LEU A 39 -8.02 16.09 -10.04
N PHE A 40 -8.09 15.62 -8.81
CA PHE A 40 -9.33 15.10 -8.23
C PHE A 40 -10.27 16.24 -7.83
N PRO A 41 -11.59 16.01 -7.87
CA PRO A 41 -12.53 16.96 -7.29
C PRO A 41 -12.27 17.11 -5.78
N SER A 42 -12.49 18.29 -5.25
CA SER A 42 -12.33 18.57 -3.81
C SER A 42 -13.39 17.91 -2.94
N ASP A 43 -14.50 17.53 -3.54
CA ASP A 43 -15.64 16.91 -2.86
C ASP A 43 -15.98 15.58 -3.52
N PHE A 44 -15.83 14.50 -2.74
CA PHE A 44 -16.18 13.13 -3.15
C PHE A 44 -16.48 12.28 -1.91
N ASN A 45 -17.35 11.31 -2.05
CA ASN A 45 -17.75 10.42 -0.94
C ASN A 45 -16.88 9.20 -0.81
N VAL A 46 -16.45 8.62 -1.94
CA VAL A 46 -15.68 7.37 -1.98
C VAL A 46 -14.57 7.49 -3.00
N TYR A 47 -13.41 7.03 -2.63
CA TYR A 47 -12.29 6.83 -3.55
C TYR A 47 -12.19 5.35 -3.92
N PHE A 48 -12.13 5.07 -5.20
CA PHE A 48 -11.99 3.70 -5.71
C PHE A 48 -10.76 3.57 -6.61
N GLU A 49 -9.89 2.63 -6.28
CA GLU A 49 -8.67 2.35 -7.05
C GLU A 49 -8.70 0.90 -7.56
N PRO A 50 -9.16 0.66 -8.79
CA PRO A 50 -9.37 -0.70 -9.32
C PRO A 50 -8.06 -1.44 -9.62
N PHE A 51 -6.96 -0.72 -9.86
CA PHE A 51 -5.63 -1.27 -10.09
C PHE A 51 -4.68 -0.80 -8.99
N LEU A 52 -4.91 -1.31 -7.78
CA LEU A 52 -4.27 -0.83 -6.56
C LEU A 52 -2.73 -0.89 -6.61
N GLY A 53 -2.17 -1.99 -7.04
CA GLY A 53 -0.72 -2.16 -7.09
C GLY A 53 -0.07 -1.86 -5.73
N SER A 54 0.89 -0.95 -5.72
CA SER A 54 1.56 -0.49 -4.50
C SER A 54 0.69 0.42 -3.61
N GLY A 55 -0.50 0.81 -4.06
CA GLY A 55 -1.40 1.69 -3.31
C GLY A 55 -0.86 3.11 -3.10
N ALA A 56 0.02 3.58 -3.98
CA ALA A 56 0.69 4.87 -3.81
C ALA A 56 -0.28 6.06 -3.76
N VAL A 57 -1.26 6.11 -4.64
CA VAL A 57 -2.27 7.18 -4.67
C VAL A 57 -3.20 7.06 -3.47
N LEU A 58 -3.69 5.87 -3.18
CA LEU A 58 -4.55 5.61 -2.03
C LEU A 58 -3.88 6.03 -0.71
N ALA A 59 -2.61 5.67 -0.53
CA ALA A 59 -1.84 6.03 0.66
C ALA A 59 -1.59 7.55 0.78
N ALA A 60 -1.30 8.21 -0.34
CA ALA A 60 -1.08 9.66 -0.37
C ALA A 60 -2.37 10.45 -0.16
N LEU A 61 -3.49 9.97 -0.72
CA LEU A 61 -4.80 10.61 -0.58
C LEU A 61 -5.38 10.39 0.82
N ALA A 62 -5.15 9.24 1.42
CA ALA A 62 -5.70 8.82 2.72
C ALA A 62 -7.19 9.16 2.86
N PRO A 63 -8.06 8.69 1.94
CA PRO A 63 -9.46 9.08 1.92
C PRO A 63 -10.21 8.52 3.14
N MET A 64 -11.29 9.18 3.54
CA MET A 64 -12.17 8.67 4.60
C MET A 64 -12.78 7.32 4.23
N ASN A 65 -13.20 7.17 3.00
CA ASN A 65 -13.74 5.93 2.45
C ASN A 65 -12.96 5.57 1.19
N GLY A 66 -12.19 4.50 1.25
CA GLY A 66 -11.39 4.04 0.14
C GLY A 66 -11.58 2.54 -0.12
N LEU A 67 -11.66 2.19 -1.38
CA LEU A 67 -11.70 0.81 -1.84
C LEU A 67 -10.62 0.60 -2.88
N GLY A 68 -9.70 -0.32 -2.59
CA GLY A 68 -8.69 -0.78 -3.54
C GLY A 68 -8.98 -2.19 -4.00
N THR A 69 -8.77 -2.46 -5.26
CA THR A 69 -8.83 -3.81 -5.84
C THR A 69 -7.61 -4.08 -6.71
N ASP A 70 -7.27 -5.34 -6.85
CA ASP A 70 -6.22 -5.77 -7.76
C ASP A 70 -6.50 -7.20 -8.22
N ASN A 71 -6.02 -7.52 -9.41
CA ASN A 71 -6.20 -8.85 -9.98
C ASN A 71 -5.10 -9.85 -9.54
N PHE A 72 -4.17 -9.43 -8.71
CA PHE A 72 -3.11 -10.28 -8.20
C PHE A 72 -3.35 -10.65 -6.72
N PRO A 73 -3.87 -11.86 -6.44
CA PRO A 73 -4.24 -12.27 -5.09
C PRO A 73 -3.16 -12.11 -4.03
N PRO A 74 -1.90 -12.49 -4.26
CA PRO A 74 -0.86 -12.35 -3.24
C PRO A 74 -0.64 -10.91 -2.79
N LEU A 75 -0.79 -9.95 -3.71
CA LEU A 75 -0.66 -8.53 -3.39
C LEU A 75 -1.77 -8.06 -2.44
N ILE A 76 -3.00 -8.46 -2.70
CA ILE A 76 -4.14 -8.14 -1.83
C ILE A 76 -4.01 -8.80 -0.46
N GLU A 77 -3.48 -10.01 -0.37
CA GLU A 77 -3.20 -10.65 0.92
C GLU A 77 -2.15 -9.88 1.74
N ILE A 78 -1.13 -9.32 1.10
CA ILE A 78 -0.16 -8.43 1.78
C ILE A 78 -0.88 -7.21 2.35
N TRP A 79 -1.72 -6.54 1.56
CA TRP A 79 -2.47 -5.38 2.02
C TRP A 79 -3.44 -5.70 3.16
N LYS A 80 -4.14 -6.83 3.09
CA LYS A 80 -5.02 -7.30 4.15
C LYS A 80 -4.24 -7.60 5.43
N THR A 81 -3.10 -8.24 5.30
CA THR A 81 -2.23 -8.55 6.45
C THR A 81 -1.70 -7.27 7.08
N LEU A 82 -1.26 -6.31 6.28
CA LEU A 82 -0.80 -5.01 6.76
C LEU A 82 -1.90 -4.27 7.54
N LYS A 83 -3.14 -4.34 7.04
CA LYS A 83 -4.29 -3.69 7.68
C LYS A 83 -4.68 -4.37 8.99
N ASN A 84 -4.76 -5.70 8.99
CA ASN A 84 -5.38 -6.47 10.07
C ASN A 84 -4.36 -7.01 11.08
N ARG A 85 -3.13 -7.30 10.63
CA ARG A 85 -2.08 -7.95 11.42
C ARG A 85 -0.70 -7.38 11.09
N PRO A 86 -0.48 -6.06 11.28
CA PRO A 86 0.77 -5.40 10.86
C PRO A 86 2.01 -5.96 11.57
N GLU A 87 1.90 -6.32 12.84
CA GLU A 87 3.04 -6.86 13.60
C GLU A 87 3.47 -8.24 13.10
N GLU A 88 2.53 -9.09 12.73
CA GLU A 88 2.81 -10.38 12.10
C GLU A 88 3.52 -10.22 10.75
N LEU A 89 3.10 -9.24 9.94
CA LEU A 89 3.75 -8.94 8.68
C LEU A 89 5.19 -8.46 8.87
N LYS A 90 5.43 -7.60 9.87
CA LYS A 90 6.77 -7.12 10.22
C LYS A 90 7.69 -8.27 10.65
N GLU A 91 7.21 -9.16 11.51
CA GLU A 91 7.96 -10.30 11.99
C GLU A 91 8.32 -11.25 10.84
N TRP A 92 7.35 -11.53 10.00
CA TRP A 92 7.56 -12.38 8.84
C TRP A 92 8.57 -11.79 7.86
N TYR A 93 8.52 -10.49 7.62
CA TYR A 93 9.48 -9.78 6.79
C TYR A 93 10.88 -9.80 7.41
N LYS A 94 10.97 -9.53 8.73
CA LYS A 94 12.23 -9.56 9.47
C LYS A 94 12.90 -10.92 9.39
N ASN A 95 12.16 -12.00 9.59
CA ASN A 95 12.69 -13.34 9.52
C ASN A 95 13.28 -13.64 8.12
N ARG A 96 12.62 -13.23 7.06
CA ARG A 96 13.13 -13.38 5.68
C ARG A 96 14.38 -12.52 5.45
N TRP A 97 14.39 -11.32 5.94
CA TRP A 97 15.55 -10.44 5.87
C TRP A 97 16.76 -11.03 6.58
N ASP A 98 16.56 -11.55 7.78
CA ASP A 98 17.64 -12.18 8.58
C ASP A 98 18.22 -13.41 7.86
N ILE A 99 17.39 -14.24 7.27
CA ILE A 99 17.83 -15.39 6.47
C ILE A 99 18.70 -14.94 5.29
N LEU A 100 18.27 -13.93 4.56
CA LEU A 100 18.99 -13.40 3.40
C LEU A 100 20.35 -12.79 3.76
N ASN A 101 20.46 -12.16 4.93
CA ASN A 101 21.68 -11.46 5.32
C ASN A 101 22.66 -12.32 6.13
N ASN A 102 22.17 -13.35 6.82
CA ASN A 102 22.97 -14.22 7.68
C ASN A 102 23.24 -15.61 7.07
N GLY A 103 22.54 -15.95 5.99
CA GLY A 103 22.73 -17.21 5.29
C GLY A 103 23.70 -17.11 4.12
N ASP A 104 23.99 -18.25 3.51
CA ASP A 104 24.73 -18.32 2.24
C ASP A 104 23.89 -17.65 1.14
N LYS A 105 24.38 -16.54 0.61
CA LYS A 105 23.66 -15.76 -0.40
C LYS A 105 23.37 -16.55 -1.68
N ILE A 106 24.16 -17.56 -2.00
CA ILE A 106 23.97 -18.37 -3.19
C ILE A 106 22.77 -19.31 -3.03
N GLY A 107 22.59 -19.92 -1.86
CA GLY A 107 21.49 -20.84 -1.58
C GLY A 107 20.15 -20.14 -1.35
N ASN A 108 20.14 -18.85 -1.07
CA ASN A 108 18.90 -18.10 -0.74
C ASN A 108 18.12 -17.59 -1.94
N TYR A 109 18.63 -17.75 -3.15
CA TYR A 109 17.98 -17.33 -4.40
C TYR A 109 17.37 -18.48 -5.21
N GLU A 110 17.45 -19.70 -4.74
CA GLU A 110 16.85 -20.88 -5.37
C GLU A 110 15.41 -21.14 -4.90
#